data_cf5b85cc3b2e2e899ce90f0ac1b833d4
#
_entry.id   cf5b85cc3b2e2e899ce90f0ac1b833d4
#
_cell.length_a   1.000
_cell.length_b   1.000
_cell.length_c   1.000
_cell.angle_alpha   90.00
_cell.angle_beta   90.00
_cell.angle_gamma   90.00
#
_symmetry.space_group_name_H-M   'P 1'
#
loop_
_entity.id
_entity.type
_entity.pdbx_description
1 polymer ?
#
loop_
_entity_poly.entity_id
_entity_poly.type
_entity_poly.pdbx_seq_one_letter_code
_entity_poly.pdbx_strand_id
1 'polypeptide(L)'
;SVTTQCMYAYAKAVNKGYIDARYRTIAEKAFNGLKKTLLRENPDGTLTLTRCCQVGGLGGTPYRDGSFEYYIGEKMRDNDAKATGPFIMGCLQLGK
;
A
#
# COMPACT_ATOMS: atom_id res chain seq x y z
N SER A 1 1.21 -2.42 2.64
CA SER A 1 1.11 -2.73 1.20
C SER A 1 -0.32 -2.74 0.69
N VAL A 2 -1.27 -3.26 1.48
CA VAL A 2 -2.68 -3.29 1.07
C VAL A 2 -3.21 -1.88 0.79
N THR A 3 -2.85 -0.89 1.61
CA THR A 3 -3.31 0.48 1.43
C THR A 3 -2.87 1.04 0.07
N THR A 4 -1.62 0.81 -0.34
CA THR A 4 -1.13 1.28 -1.64
C THR A 4 -1.81 0.55 -2.79
N GLN A 5 -2.04 -0.74 -2.65
CA GLN A 5 -2.74 -1.53 -3.66
C GLN A 5 -4.18 -1.06 -3.85
N CYS A 6 -4.89 -0.81 -2.75
CA CYS A 6 -6.26 -0.27 -2.81
C CYS A 6 -6.29 1.14 -3.39
N MET A 7 -5.34 1.99 -3.00
CA MET A 7 -5.23 3.34 -3.57
C MET A 7 -5.13 3.30 -5.09
N TYR A 8 -4.23 2.48 -5.61
CA TYR A 8 -4.05 2.32 -7.05
C TYR A 8 -5.31 1.77 -7.72
N ALA A 9 -5.88 0.71 -7.15
CA ALA A 9 -7.06 0.06 -7.74
C ALA A 9 -8.24 1.01 -7.84
N TYR A 10 -8.56 1.73 -6.77
CA TYR A 10 -9.65 2.70 -6.78
C TYR A 10 -9.39 3.83 -7.76
N ALA A 11 -8.19 4.41 -7.73
CA ALA A 11 -7.85 5.53 -8.62
C ALA A 11 -7.96 5.13 -10.08
N LYS A 12 -7.38 3.98 -10.43
CA LYS A 12 -7.43 3.49 -11.81
C LYS A 12 -8.85 3.15 -12.25
N ALA A 13 -9.62 2.50 -11.38
CA ALA A 13 -11.01 2.13 -11.72
C ALA A 13 -11.88 3.37 -11.96
N VAL A 14 -11.71 4.43 -11.17
CA VAL A 14 -12.41 5.70 -11.40
C VAL A 14 -11.96 6.32 -12.72
N ASN A 15 -10.67 6.37 -12.99
CA ASN A 15 -10.12 6.97 -14.21
C ASN A 15 -10.57 6.24 -15.47
N LYS A 16 -10.76 4.92 -15.38
CA LYS A 16 -11.25 4.10 -16.48
C LYS A 16 -12.77 4.09 -16.60
N GLY A 17 -13.48 4.72 -15.66
CA GLY A 17 -14.93 4.75 -15.66
C GLY A 17 -15.59 3.45 -15.21
N TYR A 18 -14.84 2.57 -14.53
CA TYR A 18 -15.38 1.28 -14.08
C TYR A 18 -16.27 1.42 -12.85
N ILE A 19 -16.00 2.43 -12.02
CA ILE A 19 -16.78 2.73 -10.82
C ILE A 19 -17.07 4.23 -10.75
N ASP A 20 -18.05 4.61 -9.91
CA ASP A 20 -18.47 5.98 -9.75
C ASP A 20 -17.32 6.87 -9.28
N ALA A 21 -17.28 8.11 -9.79
CA ALA A 21 -16.22 9.09 -9.47
C ALA A 21 -16.13 9.41 -7.98
N ARG A 22 -17.20 9.19 -7.20
CA ARG A 22 -17.19 9.40 -5.74
C ARG A 22 -16.14 8.55 -5.04
N TYR A 23 -15.77 7.40 -5.61
CA TYR A 23 -14.77 6.51 -5.03
C TYR A 23 -13.35 7.04 -5.17
N ARG A 24 -13.13 8.10 -5.96
CA ARG A 24 -11.83 8.77 -6.00
C ARG A 24 -11.45 9.33 -4.61
N THR A 25 -12.43 9.76 -3.84
CA THR A 25 -12.20 10.24 -2.47
C THR A 25 -11.51 9.19 -1.59
N ILE A 26 -11.82 7.92 -1.80
CA ILE A 26 -11.18 6.82 -1.06
C ILE A 26 -9.69 6.76 -1.39
N ALA A 27 -9.34 6.84 -2.67
CA ALA A 27 -7.95 6.84 -3.11
C ALA A 27 -7.18 8.07 -2.61
N GLU A 28 -7.79 9.24 -2.66
CA GLU A 28 -7.19 10.47 -2.15
C GLU A 28 -6.96 10.39 -0.64
N LYS A 29 -7.92 9.86 0.09
CA LYS A 29 -7.80 9.67 1.54
C LYS A 29 -6.65 8.70 1.88
N ALA A 30 -6.53 7.61 1.12
CA ALA A 30 -5.45 6.65 1.30
C ALA A 30 -4.09 7.31 1.05
N PHE A 31 -3.97 8.07 -0.02
CA PHE A 31 -2.73 8.79 -0.34
C PHE A 31 -2.35 9.76 0.79
N ASN A 32 -3.29 10.56 1.25
CA ASN A 32 -3.04 11.53 2.31
C ASN A 32 -2.65 10.84 3.63
N GLY A 33 -3.28 9.71 3.94
CA GLY A 33 -2.95 8.92 5.11
C GLY A 33 -1.54 8.34 5.03
N LEU A 34 -1.16 7.79 3.89
CA LEU A 34 0.18 7.27 3.65
C LEU A 34 1.23 8.36 3.81
N LYS A 35 1.00 9.50 3.18
CA LYS A 35 1.90 10.65 3.21
C LYS A 35 2.11 11.14 4.64
N LYS A 36 1.05 11.15 5.42
CA LYS A 36 1.08 11.66 6.79
C LYS A 36 1.75 10.72 7.77
N THR A 37 1.55 9.40 7.62
CA THR A 37 1.89 8.44 8.67
C THR A 37 2.93 7.40 8.29
N LEU A 38 3.02 7.01 7.02
CA LEU A 38 3.82 5.87 6.60
C LEU A 38 4.96 6.23 5.65
N LEU A 39 4.87 7.38 4.98
CA LEU A 39 5.91 7.83 4.06
C LEU A 39 6.89 8.71 4.82
N ARG A 40 8.18 8.31 4.80
CA ARG A 40 9.25 9.07 5.44
C ARG A 40 10.08 9.80 4.40
N GLU A 41 10.26 11.10 4.60
CA GLU A 41 11.14 11.91 3.78
C GLU A 41 12.55 11.87 4.38
N ASN A 42 13.53 11.49 3.56
CA ASN A 42 14.91 11.35 3.99
C ASN A 42 15.69 12.65 3.78
N PRO A 43 16.80 12.86 4.54
CA PRO A 43 17.59 14.09 4.40
C PRO A 43 18.15 14.35 3.01
N ASP A 44 18.34 13.29 2.21
CA ASP A 44 18.86 13.40 0.84
C ASP A 44 17.77 13.66 -0.21
N GLY A 45 16.53 13.87 0.22
CA GLY A 45 15.39 14.13 -0.67
C GLY A 45 14.68 12.88 -1.16
N THR A 46 15.19 11.70 -0.85
CA THR A 46 14.48 10.45 -1.21
C THR A 46 13.36 10.16 -0.23
N LEU A 47 12.46 9.24 -0.62
CA LEU A 47 11.33 8.84 0.21
C LEU A 47 11.45 7.37 0.58
N THR A 48 11.02 7.03 1.78
CA THR A 48 10.94 5.65 2.25
C THR A 48 9.51 5.34 2.64
N LEU A 49 8.94 4.31 2.03
CA LEU A 49 7.61 3.80 2.39
C LEU A 49 7.80 2.77 3.51
N THR A 50 7.29 3.09 4.69
CA THR A 50 7.53 2.30 5.91
C THR A 50 6.38 1.33 6.18
N ARG A 51 6.62 0.39 7.10
CA ARG A 51 5.63 -0.56 7.62
C ARG A 51 4.97 -1.42 6.55
N CYS A 52 5.76 -1.81 5.55
CA CYS A 52 5.27 -2.75 4.56
C CYS A 52 5.31 -4.15 5.15
N CYS A 53 4.22 -4.90 5.00
CA CYS A 53 4.20 -6.31 5.39
C CYS A 53 5.18 -7.08 4.50
N GLN A 54 6.10 -7.81 5.11
CA GLN A 54 7.09 -8.57 4.33
C GLN A 54 6.43 -9.70 3.56
N VAL A 55 5.54 -10.42 4.21
CA VAL A 55 4.80 -11.54 3.62
C VAL A 55 3.55 -11.82 4.45
N GLY A 56 2.54 -12.35 3.80
CA GLY A 56 1.37 -12.91 4.48
C GLY A 56 0.92 -14.11 3.67
N GLY A 57 1.02 -15.31 4.24
CA GLY A 57 0.71 -16.50 3.48
C GLY A 57 0.29 -17.67 4.36
N LEU A 58 0.15 -18.81 3.74
CA LEU A 58 -0.26 -20.05 4.40
C LEU A 58 0.75 -21.16 4.12
N GLY A 59 0.84 -22.10 5.05
CA GLY A 59 1.72 -23.26 4.91
C GLY A 59 3.19 -22.92 5.02
N GLY A 60 4.02 -23.77 4.44
CA GLY A 60 5.47 -23.58 4.42
C GLY A 60 6.18 -24.06 5.67
N THR A 61 7.46 -23.71 5.77
CA THR A 61 8.33 -24.04 6.90
C THR A 61 9.04 -22.78 7.36
N PRO A 62 8.79 -22.28 8.57
CA PRO A 62 7.80 -22.76 9.54
C PRO A 62 6.36 -22.61 9.03
N TYR A 63 5.48 -23.46 9.54
CA TYR A 63 4.09 -23.51 9.07
C TYR A 63 3.33 -22.22 9.42
N ARG A 64 2.68 -21.63 8.43
CA ARG A 64 1.84 -20.45 8.57
C ARG A 64 0.38 -20.88 8.53
N ASP A 65 -0.32 -20.68 9.64
CA ASP A 65 -1.67 -21.24 9.83
C ASP A 65 -2.81 -20.29 9.45
N GLY A 66 -2.47 -19.04 9.02
CA GLY A 66 -3.47 -18.06 8.63
C GLY A 66 -4.21 -17.42 9.80
N SER A 67 -3.78 -17.65 11.03
CA SER A 67 -4.42 -17.04 12.20
C SER A 67 -4.10 -15.56 12.29
N PHE A 68 -4.89 -14.85 13.11
CA PHE A 68 -4.63 -13.45 13.44
C PHE A 68 -3.26 -13.31 14.10
N GLU A 69 -2.95 -14.18 15.05
CA GLU A 69 -1.68 -14.16 15.77
C GLU A 69 -0.49 -14.34 14.83
N TYR A 70 -0.60 -15.25 13.88
CA TYR A 70 0.43 -15.41 12.85
C TYR A 70 0.61 -14.11 12.07
N TYR A 71 -0.47 -13.54 11.57
CA TYR A 71 -0.41 -12.39 10.66
C TYR A 71 0.20 -11.17 11.34
N ILE A 72 -0.22 -10.86 12.57
CA ILE A 72 0.34 -9.70 13.28
C ILE A 72 1.79 -9.93 13.72
N GLY A 73 2.25 -11.17 13.75
CA GLY A 73 3.65 -11.50 14.07
C GLY A 73 4.58 -11.45 12.88
N GLU A 74 4.07 -11.30 11.65
CA GLU A 74 4.91 -11.19 10.47
C GLU A 74 5.72 -9.89 10.50
N LYS A 75 6.94 -9.99 9.96
CA LYS A 75 7.87 -8.86 9.91
C LYS A 75 7.37 -7.78 8.97
N MET A 76 7.64 -6.54 9.34
CA MET A 76 7.46 -5.39 8.46
C MET A 76 8.81 -4.91 7.96
N ARG A 77 8.85 -4.37 6.76
CA ARG A 77 10.07 -3.79 6.20
C ARG A 77 9.76 -2.56 5.37
N ASP A 78 10.79 -1.74 5.15
CA ASP A 78 10.67 -0.54 4.33
C ASP A 78 10.80 -0.88 2.85
N ASN A 79 10.09 -0.12 2.02
CA ASN A 79 10.23 -0.15 0.56
C ASN A 79 10.02 -1.55 -0.05
N ASP A 80 9.12 -2.34 0.53
CA ASP A 80 8.77 -3.62 -0.07
C ASP A 80 8.11 -3.40 -1.44
N ALA A 81 8.53 -4.16 -2.43
CA ALA A 81 8.06 -3.98 -3.81
C ALA A 81 6.55 -4.14 -3.96
N LYS A 82 5.92 -4.99 -3.14
CA LYS A 82 4.47 -5.17 -3.15
C LYS A 82 3.71 -3.90 -2.76
N ALA A 83 4.39 -2.96 -2.09
CA ALA A 83 3.81 -1.68 -1.68
C ALA A 83 4.32 -0.54 -2.54
N THR A 84 5.62 -0.50 -2.86
CA THR A 84 6.21 0.63 -3.61
C THR A 84 5.74 0.70 -5.05
N GLY A 85 5.58 -0.45 -5.72
CA GLY A 85 5.04 -0.49 -7.08
C GLY A 85 3.64 0.12 -7.15
N PRO A 86 2.68 -0.42 -6.40
CA PRO A 86 1.34 0.16 -6.35
C PRO A 86 1.30 1.60 -5.86
N PHE A 87 2.20 2.01 -4.96
CA PHE A 87 2.28 3.40 -4.53
C PHE A 87 2.60 4.32 -5.71
N ILE A 88 3.63 3.99 -6.49
CA ILE A 88 4.02 4.78 -7.66
C ILE A 88 2.89 4.82 -8.68
N MET A 89 2.31 3.67 -8.99
CA MET A 89 1.20 3.58 -9.95
C MET A 89 -0.02 4.36 -9.47
N GLY A 90 -0.30 4.32 -8.17
CA GLY A 90 -1.40 5.08 -7.57
C GLY A 90 -1.17 6.58 -7.66
N CYS A 91 0.04 7.03 -7.39
CA CYS A 91 0.40 8.45 -7.54
C CYS A 91 0.18 8.93 -8.96
N LEU A 92 0.59 8.13 -9.95
CA LEU A 92 0.38 8.48 -11.36
C LEU A 92 -1.10 8.60 -11.70
N GLN A 93 -1.93 7.68 -11.20
CA GLN A 93 -3.38 7.72 -11.45
C GLN A 93 -4.06 8.91 -10.78
N LEU A 94 -3.53 9.37 -9.65
CA LEU A 94 -4.08 10.54 -8.93
C LEU A 94 -3.47 11.86 -9.41
N GLY A 95 -2.44 11.84 -10.24
CA GLY A 95 -1.76 13.04 -10.71
C GLY A 95 -0.86 13.66 -9.65
N LYS A 96 -0.28 12.83 -8.80
CA LYS A 96 0.57 13.31 -7.68
C LYS A 96 2.07 13.24 -7.96
#